data_23edb384ff5c00f9c0bbc29e0e6b53d1
#
_entry.id   23edb384ff5c00f9c0bbc29e0e6b53d1
#
_cell.length_a   1.000
_cell.length_b   1.000
_cell.length_c   1.000
_cell.angle_alpha   90.00
_cell.angle_beta   90.00
_cell.angle_gamma   90.00
#
_symmetry.space_group_name_H-M   'P 1'
#
loop_
_entity.id
_entity.type
_entity.pdbx_description
1 polymer ?
#
loop_
_entity_poly.entity_id
_entity_poly.type
_entity_poly.pdbx_seq_one_letter_code
_entity_poly.pdbx_strand_id
1 'polypeptide(L)'
;TSKIIELDEHDLIESIQSNTISVCVIGIGRIGLPTALSFANSGISTIGVDINSKLVEMINSKIFPLKDEPGYDVIFDKVINEKKFRATTNFSEGVNSSDVIVLSLPTPMNDQNIPDYSALLSVAKRLHDEMFDGKLIIIESTVEPGFVETDFLKILEGNDEKLKLGKNFSLGVCPETANPGQILNDFERLPRLVGAMDESTQNLIIKIYKHVFTVDLLPMPDCKTANAVKLTTNVFRDLNIAFVNELALIFEKAGIDIMTVLEAAKTKYNFQVHYPSAGVGGPCLPVNSYQMINFAKNFTSKTFELVENGRKINEKMPYHTVDLLEDALNEINKPLSGSSILVLGVSYKPDVKDIQISPIEKIIDILKEKGANILIYDPYFKNSEVFGIKTLDDFVQNLGILDGLIIGTAHKEFHNIDPEFLKSKMKNPIVIDSKNIIDQHLAKKAGLIY
;
A
#
# COMPACT_ATOMS: atom_id res chain seq x y z
N THR A 1 -17.34 19.72 28.83
CA THR A 1 -16.66 20.10 27.60
C THR A 1 -17.67 20.06 26.48
N SER A 2 -17.74 21.14 25.71
CA SER A 2 -18.63 21.23 24.55
C SER A 2 -18.21 20.14 23.53
N LYS A 3 -19.19 19.51 22.88
CA LYS A 3 -18.92 18.48 21.87
C LYS A 3 -18.33 19.14 20.63
N ILE A 4 -17.33 18.51 19.99
CA ILE A 4 -16.65 19.08 18.82
C ILE A 4 -17.60 19.39 17.66
N ILE A 5 -18.66 18.60 17.50
CA ILE A 5 -19.68 18.79 16.46
C ILE A 5 -20.65 19.95 16.75
N GLU A 6 -20.61 20.53 17.95
CA GLU A 6 -21.48 21.62 18.41
C GLU A 6 -20.71 22.95 18.55
N LEU A 7 -19.36 22.93 18.35
CA LEU A 7 -18.53 24.14 18.43
C LEU A 7 -18.84 25.10 17.29
N ASP A 8 -18.98 26.37 17.62
CA ASP A 8 -19.00 27.39 16.60
C ASP A 8 -17.59 27.57 15.98
N GLU A 9 -17.50 28.41 14.95
CA GLU A 9 -16.24 28.58 14.20
C GLU A 9 -15.12 29.17 15.07
N HIS A 10 -15.43 30.10 15.95
CA HIS A 10 -14.46 30.75 16.83
C HIS A 10 -13.92 29.75 17.86
N ASP A 11 -14.81 29.06 18.57
CA ASP A 11 -14.47 28.08 19.61
C ASP A 11 -13.68 26.90 19.02
N LEU A 12 -14.03 26.48 17.79
CA LEU A 12 -13.30 25.44 17.09
C LEU A 12 -11.87 25.88 16.77
N ILE A 13 -11.69 27.08 16.21
CA ILE A 13 -10.34 27.60 15.88
C ILE A 13 -9.51 27.75 17.17
N GLU A 14 -10.08 28.27 18.23
CA GLU A 14 -9.40 28.37 19.52
C GLU A 14 -9.01 26.98 20.05
N SER A 15 -9.90 26.00 20.00
CA SER A 15 -9.65 24.64 20.45
C SER A 15 -8.55 23.94 19.62
N ILE A 16 -8.50 24.17 18.31
CA ILE A 16 -7.44 23.66 17.45
C ILE A 16 -6.11 24.33 17.79
N GLN A 17 -6.07 25.66 17.87
CA GLN A 17 -4.84 26.42 18.12
C GLN A 17 -4.27 26.17 19.51
N SER A 18 -5.13 26.00 20.51
CA SER A 18 -4.71 25.66 21.88
C SER A 18 -4.41 24.17 22.08
N ASN A 19 -4.61 23.34 21.05
CA ASN A 19 -4.45 21.88 21.11
C ASN A 19 -5.29 21.22 22.23
N THR A 20 -6.51 21.71 22.46
CA THR A 20 -7.43 21.14 23.43
C THR A 20 -8.30 20.03 22.86
N ILE A 21 -8.37 19.91 21.53
CA ILE A 21 -8.99 18.72 20.89
C ILE A 21 -8.09 17.51 21.04
N SER A 22 -8.70 16.34 21.02
CA SER A 22 -8.04 15.04 21.13
C SER A 22 -8.45 14.12 19.98
N VAL A 23 -7.51 13.29 19.54
CA VAL A 23 -7.68 12.41 18.37
C VAL A 23 -7.41 10.96 18.77
N CYS A 24 -8.29 10.05 18.33
CA CYS A 24 -8.07 8.62 18.35
C CYS A 24 -7.87 8.12 16.92
N VAL A 25 -6.79 7.40 16.66
CA VAL A 25 -6.59 6.69 15.38
C VAL A 25 -6.77 5.20 15.62
N ILE A 26 -7.77 4.61 14.98
CA ILE A 26 -8.06 3.18 15.06
C ILE A 26 -7.41 2.47 13.88
N GLY A 27 -6.53 1.51 14.17
CA GLY A 27 -5.63 0.89 13.22
C GLY A 27 -4.34 1.69 13.09
N ILE A 28 -3.31 1.33 13.85
CA ILE A 28 -2.00 2.00 13.83
C ILE A 28 -0.93 1.14 13.13
N GLY A 29 -1.32 0.62 11.98
CA GLY A 29 -0.40 -0.04 11.05
C GLY A 29 0.45 0.95 10.26
N ARG A 30 0.85 0.55 9.05
CA ARG A 30 1.79 1.31 8.20
C ARG A 30 1.33 2.73 7.87
N ILE A 31 0.04 2.97 7.71
CA ILE A 31 -0.53 4.30 7.44
C ILE A 31 -1.07 4.96 8.71
N GLY A 32 -1.78 4.22 9.53
CA GLY A 32 -2.44 4.78 10.71
C GLY A 32 -1.46 5.29 11.77
N LEU A 33 -0.30 4.63 11.96
CA LEU A 33 0.72 5.13 12.88
C LEU A 33 1.32 6.46 12.39
N PRO A 34 1.79 6.61 11.15
CA PRO A 34 2.19 7.91 10.62
C PRO A 34 1.13 8.99 10.73
N THR A 35 -0.14 8.67 10.46
CA THR A 35 -1.25 9.60 10.65
C THR A 35 -1.36 10.05 12.11
N ALA A 36 -1.35 9.12 13.06
CA ALA A 36 -1.41 9.43 14.49
C ALA A 36 -0.22 10.29 14.96
N LEU A 37 0.99 9.94 14.49
CA LEU A 37 2.20 10.71 14.80
C LEU A 37 2.17 12.12 14.22
N SER A 38 1.56 12.31 13.04
CA SER A 38 1.39 13.64 12.44
C SER A 38 0.45 14.51 13.25
N PHE A 39 -0.68 13.97 13.72
CA PHE A 39 -1.56 14.66 14.67
C PHE A 39 -0.82 15.04 15.97
N ALA A 40 -0.12 14.09 16.55
CA ALA A 40 0.64 14.32 17.79
C ALA A 40 1.76 15.35 17.60
N ASN A 41 2.44 15.36 16.46
CA ASN A 41 3.51 16.31 16.13
C ASN A 41 3.00 17.74 15.96
N SER A 42 1.74 17.93 15.59
CA SER A 42 1.08 19.25 15.57
C SER A 42 0.69 19.75 16.98
N GLY A 43 0.94 18.95 18.02
CA GLY A 43 0.64 19.28 19.42
C GLY A 43 -0.69 18.68 19.93
N ILE A 44 -1.49 18.05 19.07
CA ILE A 44 -2.77 17.44 19.45
C ILE A 44 -2.53 16.16 20.26
N SER A 45 -3.24 16.01 21.38
CA SER A 45 -3.20 14.76 22.16
C SER A 45 -3.80 13.61 21.35
N THR A 46 -3.01 12.58 21.09
CA THR A 46 -3.40 11.50 20.18
C THR A 46 -3.24 10.13 20.82
N ILE A 47 -4.25 9.27 20.62
CA ILE A 47 -4.24 7.88 21.07
C ILE A 47 -4.35 6.98 19.84
N GLY A 48 -3.42 6.03 19.72
CA GLY A 48 -3.53 4.95 18.75
C GLY A 48 -4.23 3.74 19.36
N VAL A 49 -5.22 3.19 18.67
CA VAL A 49 -5.91 1.96 19.07
C VAL A 49 -5.63 0.86 18.06
N ASP A 50 -5.16 -0.28 18.53
CA ASP A 50 -4.92 -1.46 17.70
C ASP A 50 -5.22 -2.75 18.46
N ILE A 51 -5.68 -3.78 17.75
CA ILE A 51 -5.91 -5.11 18.32
C ILE A 51 -4.61 -5.89 18.56
N ASN A 52 -3.53 -5.48 17.91
CA ASN A 52 -2.21 -6.12 18.03
C ASN A 52 -1.50 -5.65 19.31
N SER A 53 -1.62 -6.44 20.37
CA SER A 53 -1.01 -6.13 21.67
C SER A 53 0.50 -5.99 21.63
N LYS A 54 1.19 -6.77 20.78
CA LYS A 54 2.65 -6.67 20.61
C LYS A 54 3.06 -5.34 19.98
N LEU A 55 2.31 -4.85 19.00
CA LEU A 55 2.53 -3.54 18.40
C LEU A 55 2.34 -2.43 19.45
N VAL A 56 1.25 -2.49 20.20
CA VAL A 56 0.94 -1.52 21.27
C VAL A 56 2.03 -1.53 22.34
N GLU A 57 2.48 -2.70 22.78
CA GLU A 57 3.57 -2.83 23.77
C GLU A 57 4.89 -2.25 23.23
N MET A 58 5.25 -2.57 21.98
CA MET A 58 6.45 -2.03 21.32
C MET A 58 6.42 -0.50 21.30
N ILE A 59 5.32 0.10 20.87
CA ILE A 59 5.16 1.56 20.82
C ILE A 59 5.28 2.19 22.23
N ASN A 60 4.58 1.66 23.21
CA ASN A 60 4.60 2.17 24.57
C ASN A 60 5.96 1.94 25.27
N SER A 61 6.76 0.97 24.80
CA SER A 61 8.15 0.75 25.19
C SER A 61 9.16 1.63 24.43
N LYS A 62 8.67 2.63 23.69
CA LYS A 62 9.46 3.59 22.89
C LYS A 62 10.27 2.92 21.76
N ILE A 63 9.75 1.88 21.17
CA ILE A 63 10.36 1.20 20.01
C ILE A 63 9.53 1.54 18.77
N PHE A 64 10.14 2.26 17.84
CA PHE A 64 9.48 2.61 16.56
C PHE A 64 9.39 1.38 15.66
N PRO A 65 8.18 0.98 15.24
CA PRO A 65 7.98 -0.29 14.51
C PRO A 65 8.24 -0.20 13.00
N LEU A 66 8.16 0.99 12.39
CA LEU A 66 8.22 1.18 10.94
C LEU A 66 9.61 1.65 10.50
N LYS A 67 10.61 0.80 10.64
CA LYS A 67 12.02 1.14 10.36
C LYS A 67 12.31 1.50 8.89
N ASP A 68 11.41 1.16 8.00
CA ASP A 68 11.45 1.44 6.57
C ASP A 68 10.64 2.69 6.14
N GLU A 69 10.21 3.52 7.14
CA GLU A 69 9.55 4.81 6.90
C GLU A 69 10.44 5.96 7.39
N PRO A 70 11.27 6.54 6.53
CA PRO A 70 12.23 7.58 6.92
C PRO A 70 11.57 8.83 7.51
N GLY A 71 12.17 9.34 8.60
CA GLY A 71 11.77 10.59 9.25
C GLY A 71 10.71 10.42 10.35
N TYR A 72 9.91 9.37 10.32
CA TYR A 72 8.93 9.12 11.38
C TYR A 72 9.54 8.61 12.69
N ASP A 73 10.72 8.03 12.66
CA ASP A 73 11.49 7.68 13.86
C ASP A 73 11.75 8.91 14.73
N VAL A 74 12.19 10.00 14.14
CA VAL A 74 12.46 11.28 14.84
C VAL A 74 11.17 11.89 15.42
N ILE A 75 10.08 11.89 14.62
CA ILE A 75 8.78 12.38 15.06
C ILE A 75 8.24 11.52 16.21
N PHE A 76 8.36 10.21 16.10
CA PHE A 76 7.95 9.25 17.13
C PHE A 76 8.65 9.53 18.46
N ASP A 77 9.98 9.64 18.48
CA ASP A 77 10.74 9.92 19.67
C ASP A 77 10.31 11.24 20.32
N LYS A 78 10.11 12.28 19.53
CA LYS A 78 9.62 13.57 19.99
C LYS A 78 8.26 13.45 20.69
N VAL A 79 7.25 12.93 20.01
CA VAL A 79 5.86 12.94 20.51
C VAL A 79 5.64 11.98 21.66
N ILE A 80 6.39 10.88 21.75
CA ILE A 80 6.40 10.00 22.91
C ILE A 80 7.00 10.70 24.15
N ASN A 81 8.12 11.40 23.99
CA ASN A 81 8.77 12.11 25.08
C ASN A 81 7.92 13.30 25.56
N GLU A 82 7.25 14.00 24.67
CA GLU A 82 6.29 15.06 24.96
C GLU A 82 4.95 14.57 25.52
N LYS A 83 4.75 13.24 25.59
CA LYS A 83 3.50 12.59 26.02
C LYS A 83 2.28 13.01 25.18
N LYS A 84 2.50 13.32 23.91
CA LYS A 84 1.46 13.67 22.96
C LYS A 84 0.88 12.46 22.25
N PHE A 85 1.57 11.32 22.28
CA PHE A 85 1.12 10.07 21.69
C PHE A 85 1.30 8.89 22.64
N ARG A 86 0.32 7.99 22.65
CA ARG A 86 0.37 6.67 23.27
C ARG A 86 -0.50 5.69 22.50
N ALA A 87 -0.28 4.39 22.67
CA ALA A 87 -1.09 3.34 22.08
C ALA A 87 -1.85 2.53 23.16
N THR A 88 -2.98 1.96 22.78
CA THR A 88 -3.79 1.09 23.65
C THR A 88 -4.50 0.02 22.83
N THR A 89 -4.79 -1.12 23.47
CA THR A 89 -5.72 -2.13 22.93
C THR A 89 -7.16 -1.89 23.40
N ASN A 90 -7.36 -0.95 24.33
CA ASN A 90 -8.68 -0.64 24.88
C ASN A 90 -9.42 0.33 23.94
N PHE A 91 -10.30 -0.22 23.13
CA PHE A 91 -11.09 0.53 22.16
C PHE A 91 -11.96 1.61 22.81
N SER A 92 -12.71 1.24 23.86
CA SER A 92 -13.64 2.18 24.52
C SER A 92 -12.89 3.34 25.17
N GLU A 93 -11.72 3.09 25.75
CA GLU A 93 -10.85 4.13 26.29
C GLU A 93 -10.41 5.10 25.20
N GLY A 94 -9.86 4.59 24.09
CA GLY A 94 -9.36 5.41 22.99
C GLY A 94 -10.47 6.28 22.40
N VAL A 95 -11.61 5.68 22.09
CA VAL A 95 -12.75 6.35 21.46
C VAL A 95 -13.35 7.41 22.40
N ASN A 96 -13.61 7.08 23.65
CA ASN A 96 -14.36 7.97 24.53
C ASN A 96 -13.52 9.09 25.15
N SER A 97 -12.19 8.95 25.18
CA SER A 97 -11.26 10.03 25.57
C SER A 97 -10.91 11.00 24.44
N SER A 98 -11.48 10.82 23.26
CA SER A 98 -11.15 11.61 22.07
C SER A 98 -12.37 12.30 21.47
N ASP A 99 -12.16 13.44 20.83
CA ASP A 99 -13.18 14.21 20.12
C ASP A 99 -13.31 13.78 18.65
N VAL A 100 -12.19 13.41 18.05
CA VAL A 100 -12.09 12.97 16.65
C VAL A 100 -11.62 11.52 16.61
N ILE A 101 -12.28 10.72 15.79
CA ILE A 101 -11.97 9.31 15.59
C ILE A 101 -11.59 9.12 14.12
N VAL A 102 -10.35 8.74 13.86
CA VAL A 102 -9.84 8.45 12.51
C VAL A 102 -9.74 6.94 12.34
N LEU A 103 -10.32 6.42 11.27
CA LEU A 103 -10.28 5.00 10.94
C LEU A 103 -9.27 4.75 9.82
N SER A 104 -8.19 4.04 10.15
CA SER A 104 -7.14 3.62 9.22
C SER A 104 -6.98 2.10 9.27
N LEU A 105 -8.04 1.40 8.90
CA LEU A 105 -8.15 -0.04 8.95
C LEU A 105 -7.86 -0.67 7.58
N PRO A 106 -7.33 -1.91 7.54
CA PRO A 106 -7.12 -2.61 6.28
C PRO A 106 -8.46 -2.94 5.61
N THR A 107 -8.48 -2.78 4.29
CA THR A 107 -9.60 -3.16 3.42
C THR A 107 -9.07 -4.09 2.33
N PRO A 108 -8.68 -5.32 2.68
CA PRO A 108 -8.10 -6.28 1.75
C PRO A 108 -9.16 -6.85 0.81
N MET A 109 -8.75 -7.74 -0.06
CA MET A 109 -9.63 -8.63 -0.80
C MET A 109 -9.44 -10.09 -0.34
N ASN A 110 -10.48 -10.89 -0.49
CA ASN A 110 -10.41 -12.33 -0.24
C ASN A 110 -9.79 -13.08 -1.44
N ASP A 111 -9.66 -14.40 -1.32
CA ASP A 111 -9.10 -15.27 -2.37
C ASP A 111 -9.89 -15.26 -3.69
N GLN A 112 -11.11 -14.75 -3.69
CA GLN A 112 -11.97 -14.59 -4.86
C GLN A 112 -11.91 -13.18 -5.45
N ASN A 113 -10.96 -12.37 -5.02
CA ASN A 113 -10.80 -10.96 -5.39
C ASN A 113 -12.03 -10.08 -5.06
N ILE A 114 -12.77 -10.44 -3.99
CA ILE A 114 -13.87 -9.64 -3.48
C ILE A 114 -13.38 -8.78 -2.33
N PRO A 115 -13.66 -7.45 -2.33
CA PRO A 115 -13.27 -6.57 -1.23
C PRO A 115 -13.85 -7.02 0.11
N ASP A 116 -13.02 -6.98 1.13
CA ASP A 116 -13.38 -7.34 2.52
C ASP A 116 -13.34 -6.12 3.42
N TYR A 117 -14.52 -5.66 3.81
CA TYR A 117 -14.71 -4.51 4.70
C TYR A 117 -15.05 -4.92 6.14
N SER A 118 -14.85 -6.18 6.51
CA SER A 118 -15.23 -6.72 7.82
C SER A 118 -14.61 -5.95 8.99
N ALA A 119 -13.37 -5.48 8.87
CA ALA A 119 -12.71 -4.68 9.90
C ALA A 119 -13.45 -3.35 10.15
N LEU A 120 -13.80 -2.62 9.07
CA LEU A 120 -14.57 -1.38 9.17
C LEU A 120 -15.98 -1.60 9.72
N LEU A 121 -16.67 -2.65 9.27
CA LEU A 121 -18.03 -2.97 9.76
C LEU A 121 -18.01 -3.40 11.23
N SER A 122 -16.99 -4.15 11.64
CA SER A 122 -16.80 -4.51 13.06
C SER A 122 -16.56 -3.26 13.92
N VAL A 123 -15.75 -2.32 13.45
CA VAL A 123 -15.51 -1.05 14.17
C VAL A 123 -16.78 -0.20 14.18
N ALA A 124 -17.54 -0.12 13.09
CA ALA A 124 -18.84 0.58 13.08
C ALA A 124 -19.79 0.04 14.15
N LYS A 125 -19.86 -1.30 14.29
CA LYS A 125 -20.67 -1.95 15.33
C LYS A 125 -20.16 -1.61 16.74
N ARG A 126 -18.87 -1.65 16.97
CA ARG A 126 -18.29 -1.27 18.27
C ARG A 126 -18.49 0.21 18.59
N LEU A 127 -18.39 1.10 17.61
CA LEU A 127 -18.70 2.53 17.79
C LEU A 127 -20.17 2.70 18.19
N HIS A 128 -21.10 1.99 17.54
CA HIS A 128 -22.50 2.00 17.93
C HIS A 128 -22.70 1.59 19.39
N ASP A 129 -22.06 0.52 19.81
CA ASP A 129 -22.26 -0.06 21.14
C ASP A 129 -21.57 0.74 22.26
N GLU A 130 -20.35 1.26 22.02
CA GLU A 130 -19.43 1.74 23.04
C GLU A 130 -19.20 3.27 23.01
N MET A 131 -19.44 3.96 21.88
CA MET A 131 -19.11 5.38 21.71
C MET A 131 -20.11 6.31 22.41
N PHE A 132 -19.57 7.32 23.10
CA PHE A 132 -20.36 8.46 23.57
C PHE A 132 -20.67 9.42 22.42
N ASP A 133 -21.73 10.19 22.54
CA ASP A 133 -22.12 11.16 21.51
C ASP A 133 -21.17 12.37 21.39
N GLY A 134 -21.33 13.13 20.33
CA GLY A 134 -20.57 14.37 20.09
C GLY A 134 -19.24 14.17 19.38
N LYS A 135 -19.02 13.05 18.71
CA LYS A 135 -17.75 12.73 18.04
C LYS A 135 -17.78 13.04 16.54
N LEU A 136 -16.60 13.41 16.01
CA LEU A 136 -16.35 13.44 14.58
C LEU A 136 -15.66 12.13 14.16
N ILE A 137 -16.20 11.42 13.17
CA ILE A 137 -15.63 10.19 12.63
C ILE A 137 -15.11 10.47 11.22
N ILE A 138 -13.86 10.11 10.95
CA ILE A 138 -13.20 10.30 9.65
C ILE A 138 -12.66 8.96 9.18
N ILE A 139 -13.07 8.52 8.00
CA ILE A 139 -12.57 7.28 7.40
C ILE A 139 -11.45 7.63 6.42
N GLU A 140 -10.22 7.20 6.71
CA GLU A 140 -9.06 7.29 5.81
C GLU A 140 -8.86 6.00 5.01
N SER A 141 -9.39 4.87 5.47
CA SER A 141 -9.37 3.60 4.73
C SER A 141 -9.98 3.76 3.35
N THR A 142 -9.37 3.11 2.36
CA THR A 142 -9.89 3.13 0.98
C THR A 142 -11.04 2.15 0.83
N VAL A 143 -12.18 2.66 0.40
CA VAL A 143 -13.40 1.88 0.17
C VAL A 143 -14.04 2.24 -1.16
N GLU A 144 -14.91 1.37 -1.66
CA GLU A 144 -15.69 1.67 -2.86
C GLU A 144 -16.69 2.81 -2.63
N PRO A 145 -17.01 3.58 -3.68
CA PRO A 145 -17.97 4.68 -3.58
C PRO A 145 -19.33 4.20 -3.07
N GLY A 146 -19.89 4.92 -2.11
CA GLY A 146 -21.19 4.61 -1.52
C GLY A 146 -21.14 3.71 -0.27
N PHE A 147 -20.06 3.00 -0.02
CA PHE A 147 -19.93 2.12 1.16
C PHE A 147 -20.14 2.86 2.48
N VAL A 148 -19.60 4.07 2.60
CA VAL A 148 -19.67 4.86 3.83
C VAL A 148 -21.10 5.31 4.10
N GLU A 149 -21.77 5.78 3.07
CA GLU A 149 -23.15 6.33 3.14
C GLU A 149 -24.21 5.25 3.31
N THR A 150 -23.89 4.00 3.01
CA THR A 150 -24.82 2.86 3.07
C THR A 150 -24.42 1.90 4.19
N ASP A 151 -23.54 0.96 3.91
CA ASP A 151 -23.26 -0.16 4.81
C ASP A 151 -22.63 0.28 6.14
N PHE A 152 -21.63 1.17 6.08
CA PHE A 152 -20.97 1.66 7.30
C PHE A 152 -21.93 2.47 8.17
N LEU A 153 -22.61 3.47 7.59
CA LEU A 153 -23.55 4.33 8.31
C LEU A 153 -24.69 3.54 8.91
N LYS A 154 -25.26 2.59 8.16
CA LYS A 154 -26.37 1.73 8.65
C LYS A 154 -25.98 0.96 9.90
N ILE A 155 -24.78 0.40 9.95
CA ILE A 155 -24.31 -0.33 11.14
C ILE A 155 -24.00 0.62 12.28
N LEU A 156 -23.38 1.77 11.98
CA LEU A 156 -23.05 2.78 12.99
C LEU A 156 -24.30 3.37 13.66
N GLU A 157 -25.35 3.68 12.92
CA GLU A 157 -26.60 4.14 13.48
C GLU A 157 -27.38 3.03 14.18
N GLY A 158 -27.27 1.79 13.71
CA GLY A 158 -28.03 0.65 14.22
C GLY A 158 -29.53 0.77 13.98
N ASN A 159 -30.32 -0.01 14.73
CA ASN A 159 -31.76 -0.03 14.64
C ASN A 159 -32.44 0.65 15.83
N ASP A 160 -31.67 1.12 16.80
CA ASP A 160 -32.17 1.90 17.96
C ASP A 160 -31.92 3.41 17.73
N GLU A 161 -32.44 4.23 18.60
CA GLU A 161 -32.30 5.69 18.51
C GLU A 161 -31.05 6.22 19.24
N LYS A 162 -30.07 5.36 19.55
CA LYS A 162 -28.89 5.71 20.34
C LYS A 162 -27.98 6.71 19.64
N LEU A 163 -27.62 6.41 18.38
CA LEU A 163 -26.74 7.24 17.57
C LEU A 163 -27.41 7.64 16.25
N LYS A 164 -27.40 8.93 15.94
CA LYS A 164 -27.92 9.48 14.69
C LYS A 164 -26.94 10.48 14.10
N LEU A 165 -26.71 10.37 12.80
CA LEU A 165 -25.90 11.29 12.02
C LEU A 165 -26.42 12.74 12.16
N GLY A 166 -25.51 13.69 12.34
CA GLY A 166 -25.82 15.11 12.49
C GLY A 166 -26.38 15.50 13.86
N LYS A 167 -26.63 14.53 14.75
CA LYS A 167 -27.11 14.76 16.11
C LYS A 167 -26.13 14.29 17.18
N ASN A 168 -25.69 13.05 17.06
CA ASN A 168 -24.80 12.41 18.03
C ASN A 168 -23.38 12.28 17.51
N PHE A 169 -23.20 12.27 16.20
CA PHE A 169 -21.89 12.22 15.55
C PHE A 169 -21.93 12.90 14.17
N SER A 170 -20.76 13.27 13.68
CA SER A 170 -20.52 13.69 12.30
C SER A 170 -19.62 12.68 11.61
N LEU A 171 -19.77 12.52 10.30
CA LEU A 171 -19.08 11.51 9.51
C LEU A 171 -18.53 12.10 8.21
N GLY A 172 -17.28 11.83 7.93
CA GLY A 172 -16.65 12.18 6.68
C GLY A 172 -15.52 11.22 6.30
N VAL A 173 -14.90 11.50 5.19
CA VAL A 173 -13.80 10.72 4.63
C VAL A 173 -12.63 11.64 4.25
N CYS A 174 -11.42 11.14 4.42
CA CYS A 174 -10.20 11.74 3.91
C CYS A 174 -9.32 10.60 3.38
N PRO A 175 -9.63 10.05 2.18
CA PRO A 175 -8.92 8.90 1.65
C PRO A 175 -7.43 9.18 1.59
N GLU A 176 -6.64 8.26 2.15
CA GLU A 176 -5.20 8.40 2.23
C GLU A 176 -4.55 8.06 0.88
N THR A 177 -3.52 8.81 0.47
CA THR A 177 -2.88 8.72 -0.85
C THR A 177 -1.37 8.49 -0.81
N ALA A 178 -0.77 8.36 0.37
CA ALA A 178 0.67 8.16 0.51
C ALA A 178 1.14 6.76 0.08
N ASN A 179 2.41 6.69 -0.30
CA ASN A 179 3.05 5.45 -0.68
C ASN A 179 3.96 4.93 0.44
N PRO A 180 3.88 3.65 0.81
CA PRO A 180 4.82 3.04 1.75
C PRO A 180 6.28 3.29 1.36
N GLY A 181 7.13 3.59 2.36
CA GLY A 181 8.54 3.93 2.19
C GLY A 181 8.83 5.43 1.97
N GLN A 182 7.79 6.25 1.78
CA GLN A 182 7.91 7.70 1.59
C GLN A 182 6.70 8.49 2.15
N ILE A 183 6.06 7.93 3.17
CA ILE A 183 4.79 8.46 3.72
C ILE A 183 4.96 9.91 4.20
N LEU A 184 6.04 10.24 4.92
CA LEU A 184 6.28 11.59 5.39
C LEU A 184 6.37 12.60 4.25
N ASN A 185 7.16 12.29 3.22
CA ASN A 185 7.29 13.14 2.04
C ASN A 185 5.94 13.32 1.31
N ASP A 186 5.16 12.25 1.21
CA ASP A 186 3.85 12.31 0.56
C ASP A 186 2.84 13.12 1.39
N PHE A 187 2.87 13.01 2.72
CA PHE A 187 2.03 13.81 3.64
C PHE A 187 2.35 15.31 3.59
N GLU A 188 3.59 15.67 3.24
CA GLU A 188 4.03 17.06 3.10
C GLU A 188 3.77 17.65 1.70
N ARG A 189 3.43 16.82 0.69
CA ARG A 189 3.37 17.25 -0.71
C ARG A 189 2.07 16.94 -1.43
N LEU A 190 1.41 15.82 -1.10
CA LEU A 190 0.22 15.42 -1.83
C LEU A 190 -1.04 16.08 -1.27
N PRO A 191 -1.88 16.67 -2.12
CA PRO A 191 -3.19 17.16 -1.71
C PRO A 191 -4.03 16.03 -1.10
N ARG A 192 -4.90 16.39 -0.15
CA ARG A 192 -5.83 15.44 0.48
C ARG A 192 -7.26 15.76 0.08
N LEU A 193 -8.02 14.72 -0.21
CA LEU A 193 -9.44 14.82 -0.54
C LEU A 193 -10.26 14.82 0.75
N VAL A 194 -11.25 15.68 0.84
CA VAL A 194 -12.16 15.72 1.99
C VAL A 194 -13.60 15.65 1.49
N GLY A 195 -14.27 14.55 1.81
CA GLY A 195 -15.70 14.36 1.61
C GLY A 195 -16.41 14.24 2.95
N ALA A 196 -17.66 14.66 3.04
CA ALA A 196 -18.44 14.52 4.26
C ALA A 196 -19.91 14.31 3.96
N MET A 197 -20.67 13.97 5.00
CA MET A 197 -22.11 13.78 4.90
C MET A 197 -22.89 15.12 4.83
N ASP A 198 -22.24 16.21 5.24
CA ASP A 198 -22.76 17.58 5.14
C ASP A 198 -21.60 18.60 5.09
N GLU A 199 -21.90 19.83 4.69
CA GLU A 199 -20.92 20.92 4.50
C GLU A 199 -20.27 21.34 5.82
N SER A 200 -21.00 21.37 6.91
CA SER A 200 -20.47 21.72 8.23
C SER A 200 -19.41 20.74 8.68
N THR A 201 -19.66 19.45 8.52
CA THR A 201 -18.72 18.38 8.80
C THR A 201 -17.48 18.47 7.90
N GLN A 202 -17.66 18.74 6.60
CA GLN A 202 -16.53 18.92 5.68
C GLN A 202 -15.62 20.08 6.12
N ASN A 203 -16.20 21.22 6.45
CA ASN A 203 -15.47 22.40 6.95
C ASN A 203 -14.72 22.09 8.24
N LEU A 204 -15.34 21.34 9.16
CA LEU A 204 -14.73 20.89 10.40
C LEU A 204 -13.48 20.03 10.14
N ILE A 205 -13.58 19.04 9.25
CA ILE A 205 -12.45 18.18 8.86
C ILE A 205 -11.33 19.02 8.22
N ILE A 206 -11.67 19.91 7.29
CA ILE A 206 -10.69 20.78 6.60
C ILE A 206 -9.92 21.63 7.61
N LYS A 207 -10.58 22.24 8.58
CA LYS A 207 -9.90 23.07 9.58
C LYS A 207 -8.96 22.27 10.46
N ILE A 208 -9.36 21.08 10.91
CA ILE A 208 -8.52 20.20 11.73
C ILE A 208 -7.31 19.72 10.92
N TYR A 209 -7.53 19.20 9.72
CA TYR A 209 -6.45 18.67 8.87
C TYR A 209 -5.47 19.75 8.41
N LYS A 210 -5.96 20.98 8.16
CA LYS A 210 -5.09 22.12 7.79
C LYS A 210 -4.13 22.50 8.91
N HIS A 211 -4.49 22.28 10.16
CA HIS A 211 -3.59 22.49 11.30
C HIS A 211 -2.45 21.45 11.36
N VAL A 212 -2.73 20.23 10.87
CA VAL A 212 -1.80 19.10 10.93
C VAL A 212 -0.95 18.97 9.66
N PHE A 213 -1.57 19.15 8.50
CA PHE A 213 -0.95 18.95 7.18
C PHE A 213 -0.85 20.27 6.42
N THR A 214 0.34 20.56 5.89
CA THR A 214 0.62 21.82 5.14
C THR A 214 0.25 21.76 3.66
N VAL A 215 -0.48 20.72 3.25
CA VAL A 215 -0.90 20.49 1.86
C VAL A 215 -2.29 21.07 1.57
N ASP A 216 -2.61 21.15 0.30
CA ASP A 216 -3.96 21.53 -0.14
C ASP A 216 -4.98 20.48 0.28
N LEU A 217 -6.10 20.94 0.83
CA LEU A 217 -7.26 20.13 1.17
C LEU A 217 -8.35 20.39 0.14
N LEU A 218 -8.71 19.38 -0.63
CA LEU A 218 -9.63 19.49 -1.74
C LEU A 218 -11.04 19.05 -1.30
N PRO A 219 -11.99 19.98 -1.13
CA PRO A 219 -13.35 19.62 -0.77
C PRO A 219 -14.02 18.89 -1.94
N MET A 220 -14.62 17.73 -1.64
CA MET A 220 -15.40 16.94 -2.58
C MET A 220 -16.90 17.12 -2.32
N PRO A 221 -17.78 16.96 -3.32
CA PRO A 221 -19.23 17.11 -3.15
C PRO A 221 -19.82 16.20 -2.06
N ASP A 222 -19.26 15.00 -1.91
CA ASP A 222 -19.71 13.98 -0.95
C ASP A 222 -18.62 12.93 -0.70
N CYS A 223 -18.87 12.00 0.23
CA CYS A 223 -17.95 10.92 0.55
C CYS A 223 -17.69 9.99 -0.64
N LYS A 224 -18.74 9.61 -1.39
CA LYS A 224 -18.60 8.68 -2.52
C LYS A 224 -17.73 9.27 -3.64
N THR A 225 -17.81 10.57 -3.90
CA THR A 225 -16.96 11.24 -4.88
C THR A 225 -15.50 11.24 -4.45
N ALA A 226 -15.21 11.53 -3.17
CA ALA A 226 -13.86 11.46 -2.63
C ALA A 226 -13.26 10.04 -2.80
N ASN A 227 -14.02 9.00 -2.47
CA ASN A 227 -13.60 7.62 -2.64
C ASN A 227 -13.44 7.25 -4.13
N ALA A 228 -14.31 7.73 -5.01
CA ALA A 228 -14.21 7.52 -6.45
C ALA A 228 -12.90 8.13 -7.02
N VAL A 229 -12.54 9.34 -6.61
CA VAL A 229 -11.27 9.97 -7.03
C VAL A 229 -10.08 9.11 -6.59
N LYS A 230 -10.05 8.65 -5.34
CA LYS A 230 -8.98 7.78 -4.82
C LYS A 230 -8.84 6.51 -5.65
N LEU A 231 -9.93 5.80 -5.91
CA LEU A 231 -9.89 4.59 -6.73
C LEU A 231 -9.45 4.89 -8.16
N THR A 232 -9.95 5.97 -8.76
CA THR A 232 -9.62 6.34 -10.14
C THR A 232 -8.13 6.54 -10.34
N THR A 233 -7.43 7.21 -9.41
CA THR A 233 -5.99 7.45 -9.52
C THR A 233 -5.18 6.15 -9.48
N ASN A 234 -5.56 5.19 -8.65
CA ASN A 234 -4.88 3.91 -8.55
C ASN A 234 -5.24 2.97 -9.71
N VAL A 235 -6.50 2.95 -10.16
CA VAL A 235 -6.92 2.18 -11.34
C VAL A 235 -6.22 2.69 -12.59
N PHE A 236 -6.11 4.01 -12.76
CA PHE A 236 -5.34 4.61 -13.85
C PHE A 236 -3.90 4.08 -13.88
N ARG A 237 -3.24 4.03 -12.74
CA ARG A 237 -1.86 3.51 -12.63
C ARG A 237 -1.79 2.03 -12.97
N ASP A 238 -2.68 1.20 -12.42
CA ASP A 238 -2.73 -0.24 -12.68
C ASP A 238 -2.94 -0.54 -14.19
N LEU A 239 -3.85 0.19 -14.84
CA LEU A 239 -4.12 0.06 -16.27
C LEU A 239 -2.94 0.50 -17.14
N ASN A 240 -2.25 1.58 -16.79
CA ASN A 240 -1.09 2.02 -17.54
C ASN A 240 0.10 1.05 -17.40
N ILE A 241 0.25 0.40 -16.24
CA ILE A 241 1.21 -0.69 -16.08
C ILE A 241 0.79 -1.90 -16.93
N ALA A 242 -0.48 -2.25 -16.97
CA ALA A 242 -0.97 -3.33 -17.84
C ALA A 242 -0.70 -3.04 -19.32
N PHE A 243 -0.92 -1.81 -19.76
CA PHE A 243 -0.63 -1.37 -21.11
C PHE A 243 0.85 -1.56 -21.48
N VAL A 244 1.78 -1.10 -20.65
CA VAL A 244 3.21 -1.26 -20.94
C VAL A 244 3.68 -2.70 -20.76
N ASN A 245 3.07 -3.49 -19.89
CA ASN A 245 3.29 -4.93 -19.81
C ASN A 245 2.89 -5.64 -21.12
N GLU A 246 1.71 -5.33 -21.65
CA GLU A 246 1.26 -5.91 -22.93
C GLU A 246 2.14 -5.48 -24.10
N LEU A 247 2.56 -4.21 -24.14
CA LEU A 247 3.54 -3.74 -25.13
C LEU A 247 4.87 -4.50 -25.04
N ALA A 248 5.36 -4.75 -23.81
CA ALA A 248 6.60 -5.52 -23.61
C ALA A 248 6.50 -6.91 -24.20
N LEU A 249 5.37 -7.62 -24.00
CA LEU A 249 5.14 -8.96 -24.56
C LEU A 249 5.17 -8.99 -26.09
N ILE A 250 4.68 -7.94 -26.75
CA ILE A 250 4.66 -7.84 -28.22
C ILE A 250 6.03 -7.37 -28.76
N PHE A 251 6.61 -6.36 -28.12
CA PHE A 251 7.89 -5.79 -28.60
C PHE A 251 9.05 -6.75 -28.43
N GLU A 252 9.04 -7.58 -27.39
CA GLU A 252 9.99 -8.67 -27.22
C GLU A 252 10.00 -9.62 -28.43
N LYS A 253 8.82 -10.05 -28.91
CA LYS A 253 8.68 -10.89 -30.11
C LYS A 253 9.09 -10.18 -31.40
N ALA A 254 8.95 -8.86 -31.42
CA ALA A 254 9.34 -8.03 -32.56
C ALA A 254 10.83 -7.61 -32.54
N GLY A 255 11.58 -7.97 -31.48
CA GLY A 255 12.98 -7.55 -31.31
C GLY A 255 13.13 -6.05 -31.01
N ILE A 256 12.10 -5.43 -30.43
CA ILE A 256 12.11 -4.02 -30.04
C ILE A 256 12.31 -3.91 -28.53
N ASP A 257 13.29 -3.13 -28.11
CA ASP A 257 13.50 -2.86 -26.69
C ASP A 257 12.45 -1.88 -26.14
N ILE A 258 11.57 -2.39 -25.28
CA ILE A 258 10.49 -1.59 -24.66
C ILE A 258 11.05 -0.42 -23.85
N MET A 259 12.20 -0.55 -23.21
CA MET A 259 12.76 0.52 -22.38
C MET A 259 13.18 1.71 -23.23
N THR A 260 13.81 1.46 -24.39
CA THR A 260 14.14 2.51 -25.37
C THR A 260 12.87 3.22 -25.87
N VAL A 261 11.81 2.46 -26.15
CA VAL A 261 10.52 3.02 -26.57
C VAL A 261 9.94 3.94 -25.50
N LEU A 262 9.91 3.49 -24.25
CA LEU A 262 9.33 4.26 -23.14
C LEU A 262 10.15 5.52 -22.80
N GLU A 263 11.48 5.44 -22.85
CA GLU A 263 12.36 6.60 -22.64
C GLU A 263 12.19 7.67 -23.71
N ALA A 264 11.93 7.28 -24.95
CA ALA A 264 11.59 8.23 -26.01
C ALA A 264 10.15 8.76 -25.87
N ALA A 265 9.20 7.89 -25.59
CA ALA A 265 7.78 8.26 -25.46
C ALA A 265 7.51 9.27 -24.33
N LYS A 266 8.24 9.18 -23.20
CA LYS A 266 8.07 10.11 -22.07
C LYS A 266 8.40 11.56 -22.39
N THR A 267 9.07 11.82 -23.51
CA THR A 267 9.34 13.19 -23.97
C THR A 267 8.11 13.90 -24.49
N LYS A 268 7.05 13.16 -24.79
CA LYS A 268 5.78 13.74 -25.25
C LYS A 268 4.95 14.22 -24.04
N TYR A 269 4.44 15.44 -24.11
CA TYR A 269 3.76 16.13 -23.01
C TYR A 269 2.56 15.38 -22.39
N ASN A 270 1.89 14.54 -23.17
CA ASN A 270 0.71 13.78 -22.73
C ASN A 270 0.97 12.30 -22.48
N PHE A 271 2.24 11.89 -22.33
CA PHE A 271 2.62 10.53 -22.03
C PHE A 271 3.19 10.43 -20.62
N GLN A 272 2.42 9.91 -19.69
CA GLN A 272 2.91 9.58 -18.35
C GLN A 272 3.53 8.18 -18.39
N VAL A 273 4.85 8.12 -18.23
CA VAL A 273 5.59 6.86 -18.35
C VAL A 273 5.30 5.90 -17.19
N HIS A 274 5.08 4.65 -17.54
CA HIS A 274 5.06 3.50 -16.64
C HIS A 274 5.98 2.44 -17.21
N TYR A 275 6.47 1.52 -16.37
CA TYR A 275 7.45 0.52 -16.76
C TYR A 275 6.90 -0.90 -16.59
N PRO A 276 7.25 -1.85 -17.49
CA PRO A 276 6.89 -3.24 -17.35
C PRO A 276 7.48 -3.85 -16.08
N SER A 277 6.83 -4.91 -15.59
CA SER A 277 7.29 -5.61 -14.40
C SER A 277 6.84 -7.08 -14.43
N ALA A 278 7.36 -7.87 -13.49
CA ALA A 278 6.91 -9.26 -13.28
C ALA A 278 5.49 -9.39 -12.72
N GLY A 279 4.77 -8.31 -12.61
CA GLY A 279 3.42 -8.22 -12.07
C GLY A 279 3.25 -7.00 -11.17
N VAL A 280 2.00 -6.74 -10.80
CA VAL A 280 1.61 -5.61 -9.96
C VAL A 280 1.06 -6.15 -8.64
N GLY A 281 1.70 -5.80 -7.55
CA GLY A 281 1.34 -6.24 -6.20
C GLY A 281 1.05 -5.09 -5.25
N GLY A 282 1.00 -5.44 -3.98
CA GLY A 282 0.74 -4.52 -2.89
C GLY A 282 -0.73 -4.38 -2.52
N PRO A 283 -1.01 -3.77 -1.36
CA PRO A 283 -2.37 -3.65 -0.83
C PRO A 283 -3.21 -2.58 -1.52
N CYS A 284 -2.66 -1.83 -2.48
CA CYS A 284 -3.33 -0.69 -3.12
C CYS A 284 -3.79 -0.99 -4.55
N LEU A 285 -2.87 -1.11 -5.51
CA LEU A 285 -3.24 -1.16 -6.93
C LEU A 285 -4.16 -2.33 -7.29
N PRO A 286 -3.85 -3.60 -6.94
CA PRO A 286 -4.74 -4.71 -7.24
C PRO A 286 -6.08 -4.57 -6.51
N VAL A 287 -6.04 -4.25 -5.22
CA VAL A 287 -7.24 -4.14 -4.38
C VAL A 287 -8.17 -3.05 -4.87
N ASN A 288 -7.65 -1.85 -5.19
CA ASN A 288 -8.48 -0.74 -5.66
C ASN A 288 -9.10 -1.01 -7.03
N SER A 289 -8.41 -1.74 -7.92
CA SER A 289 -8.99 -2.18 -9.18
C SER A 289 -10.16 -3.14 -8.95
N TYR A 290 -10.03 -4.10 -8.05
CA TYR A 290 -11.13 -5.01 -7.70
C TYR A 290 -12.26 -4.31 -6.93
N GLN A 291 -11.97 -3.31 -6.10
CA GLN A 291 -13.00 -2.45 -5.50
C GLN A 291 -13.81 -1.72 -6.57
N MET A 292 -13.15 -1.19 -7.60
CA MET A 292 -13.85 -0.53 -8.72
C MET A 292 -14.67 -1.51 -9.55
N ILE A 293 -14.15 -2.71 -9.81
CA ILE A 293 -14.88 -3.79 -10.49
C ILE A 293 -16.12 -4.19 -9.66
N ASN A 294 -15.98 -4.35 -8.36
CA ASN A 294 -17.09 -4.71 -7.47
C ASN A 294 -18.15 -3.61 -7.44
N PHE A 295 -17.75 -2.37 -7.33
CA PHE A 295 -18.64 -1.21 -7.39
C PHE A 295 -19.44 -1.18 -8.70
N ALA A 296 -18.78 -1.43 -9.84
CA ALA A 296 -19.45 -1.41 -11.16
C ALA A 296 -20.57 -2.44 -11.28
N LYS A 297 -20.50 -3.57 -10.57
CA LYS A 297 -21.55 -4.61 -10.58
C LYS A 297 -22.90 -4.12 -10.08
N ASN A 298 -22.93 -3.04 -9.29
CA ASN A 298 -24.18 -2.44 -8.82
C ASN A 298 -24.97 -1.72 -9.94
N PHE A 299 -24.31 -1.41 -11.06
CA PHE A 299 -24.87 -0.56 -12.13
C PHE A 299 -24.92 -1.25 -13.49
N THR A 300 -24.21 -2.36 -13.66
CA THR A 300 -24.14 -3.09 -14.92
C THR A 300 -24.01 -4.59 -14.70
N SER A 301 -24.72 -5.37 -15.52
CA SER A 301 -24.53 -6.82 -15.60
C SER A 301 -23.37 -7.23 -16.52
N LYS A 302 -22.81 -6.26 -17.27
CA LYS A 302 -21.64 -6.48 -18.12
C LYS A 302 -20.38 -6.37 -17.28
N THR A 303 -19.30 -6.99 -17.77
CA THR A 303 -17.98 -6.85 -17.19
C THR A 303 -17.49 -5.40 -17.27
N PHE A 304 -16.70 -4.98 -16.29
CA PHE A 304 -15.97 -3.71 -16.37
C PHE A 304 -14.68 -3.94 -17.17
N GLU A 305 -14.86 -4.11 -18.48
CA GLU A 305 -13.95 -4.79 -19.42
C GLU A 305 -12.51 -4.28 -19.34
N LEU A 306 -12.30 -2.96 -19.38
CA LEU A 306 -10.95 -2.40 -19.41
C LEU A 306 -10.17 -2.72 -18.14
N VAL A 307 -10.79 -2.55 -16.97
CA VAL A 307 -10.14 -2.78 -15.68
C VAL A 307 -9.91 -4.27 -15.43
N GLU A 308 -10.88 -5.11 -15.75
CA GLU A 308 -10.74 -6.57 -15.62
C GLU A 308 -9.66 -7.12 -16.55
N ASN A 309 -9.59 -6.67 -17.80
CA ASN A 309 -8.55 -7.09 -18.73
C ASN A 309 -7.18 -6.57 -18.32
N GLY A 310 -7.08 -5.35 -17.81
CA GLY A 310 -5.84 -4.82 -17.24
C GLY A 310 -5.32 -5.68 -16.08
N ARG A 311 -6.20 -6.09 -15.17
CA ARG A 311 -5.83 -7.02 -14.08
C ARG A 311 -5.35 -8.37 -14.63
N LYS A 312 -6.04 -8.96 -15.59
CA LYS A 312 -5.63 -10.23 -16.22
C LYS A 312 -4.25 -10.13 -16.88
N ILE A 313 -3.92 -9.00 -17.52
CA ILE A 313 -2.61 -8.76 -18.12
C ILE A 313 -1.54 -8.73 -17.02
N ASN A 314 -1.74 -7.92 -15.97
CA ASN A 314 -0.79 -7.82 -14.86
C ASN A 314 -0.59 -9.16 -14.13
N GLU A 315 -1.63 -9.95 -13.97
CA GLU A 315 -1.60 -11.26 -13.32
C GLU A 315 -0.95 -12.36 -14.16
N LYS A 316 -0.77 -12.16 -15.47
CA LYS A 316 -0.01 -13.05 -16.35
C LYS A 316 1.50 -12.83 -16.30
N MET A 317 1.97 -11.67 -15.85
CA MET A 317 3.39 -11.32 -15.89
C MET A 317 4.30 -12.25 -15.07
N PRO A 318 3.88 -12.79 -13.90
CA PRO A 318 4.67 -13.81 -13.21
C PRO A 318 4.93 -15.06 -14.07
N TYR A 319 3.93 -15.52 -14.82
CA TYR A 319 4.09 -16.66 -15.74
C TYR A 319 5.08 -16.33 -16.84
N HIS A 320 4.93 -15.18 -17.48
CA HIS A 320 5.87 -14.74 -18.53
C HIS A 320 7.32 -14.65 -18.00
N THR A 321 7.51 -14.18 -16.77
CA THR A 321 8.84 -14.12 -16.15
C THR A 321 9.48 -15.52 -16.04
N VAL A 322 8.68 -16.52 -15.66
CA VAL A 322 9.18 -17.91 -15.59
C VAL A 322 9.38 -18.50 -16.98
N ASP A 323 8.53 -18.16 -17.96
CA ASP A 323 8.70 -18.61 -19.36
C ASP A 323 10.03 -18.09 -19.93
N LEU A 324 10.40 -16.83 -19.67
CA LEU A 324 11.71 -16.29 -20.06
C LEU A 324 12.89 -17.07 -19.45
N LEU A 325 12.75 -17.48 -18.19
CA LEU A 325 13.76 -18.31 -17.54
C LEU A 325 13.86 -19.70 -18.19
N GLU A 326 12.73 -20.33 -18.50
CA GLU A 326 12.70 -21.62 -19.19
C GLU A 326 13.33 -21.52 -20.59
N ASP A 327 13.00 -20.48 -21.35
CA ASP A 327 13.59 -20.25 -22.68
C ASP A 327 15.12 -20.12 -22.59
N ALA A 328 15.61 -19.33 -21.63
CA ALA A 328 17.04 -19.18 -21.40
C ALA A 328 17.74 -20.49 -20.97
N LEU A 329 17.08 -21.30 -20.12
CA LEU A 329 17.59 -22.63 -19.74
C LEU A 329 17.61 -23.58 -20.94
N ASN A 330 16.59 -23.53 -21.82
CA ASN A 330 16.52 -24.33 -23.03
C ASN A 330 17.65 -24.02 -23.99
N GLU A 331 18.15 -22.77 -24.09
CA GLU A 331 19.30 -22.40 -24.89
C GLU A 331 20.56 -23.18 -24.50
N ILE A 332 20.69 -23.58 -23.24
CA ILE A 332 21.80 -24.40 -22.73
C ILE A 332 21.41 -25.86 -22.53
N ASN A 333 20.31 -26.32 -23.11
CA ASN A 333 19.77 -27.69 -23.00
C ASN A 333 19.55 -28.16 -21.55
N LYS A 334 19.08 -27.30 -20.68
CA LYS A 334 18.84 -27.61 -19.29
C LYS A 334 17.34 -27.46 -18.93
N PRO A 335 16.71 -28.47 -18.32
CA PRO A 335 15.32 -28.35 -17.86
C PRO A 335 15.24 -27.45 -16.62
N LEU A 336 14.11 -26.77 -16.43
CA LEU A 336 13.84 -26.00 -15.21
C LEU A 336 13.70 -26.96 -13.99
N SER A 337 13.11 -28.13 -14.18
CA SER A 337 13.03 -29.15 -13.13
C SER A 337 14.42 -29.56 -12.66
N GLY A 338 14.66 -29.48 -11.34
CA GLY A 338 15.96 -29.75 -10.72
C GLY A 338 16.97 -28.61 -10.85
N SER A 339 16.69 -27.55 -11.57
CA SER A 339 17.56 -26.38 -11.66
C SER A 339 17.52 -25.56 -10.37
N SER A 340 18.68 -25.01 -9.98
CA SER A 340 18.83 -24.13 -8.81
C SER A 340 18.63 -22.69 -9.23
N ILE A 341 17.54 -22.08 -8.77
CA ILE A 341 17.12 -20.72 -9.13
C ILE A 341 17.15 -19.83 -7.90
N LEU A 342 17.86 -18.71 -7.99
CA LEU A 342 17.84 -17.67 -6.97
C LEU A 342 16.86 -16.57 -7.35
N VAL A 343 15.98 -16.20 -6.42
CA VAL A 343 15.10 -15.05 -6.51
C VAL A 343 15.64 -13.93 -5.61
N LEU A 344 16.02 -12.81 -6.21
CA LEU A 344 16.49 -11.60 -5.53
C LEU A 344 15.32 -10.63 -5.35
N GLY A 345 14.93 -10.41 -4.09
CA GLY A 345 13.82 -9.54 -3.72
C GLY A 345 12.46 -10.20 -3.80
N VAL A 346 11.72 -10.13 -2.71
CA VAL A 346 10.37 -10.71 -2.54
C VAL A 346 9.31 -9.67 -2.24
N SER A 347 9.70 -8.47 -1.83
CA SER A 347 8.77 -7.37 -1.57
C SER A 347 8.07 -6.94 -2.85
N TYR A 348 6.81 -6.50 -2.74
CA TYR A 348 6.09 -5.97 -3.90
C TYR A 348 6.64 -4.62 -4.40
N LYS A 349 7.39 -3.92 -3.57
CA LYS A 349 7.98 -2.60 -3.84
C LYS A 349 9.43 -2.54 -3.35
N PRO A 350 10.33 -1.79 -4.04
CA PRO A 350 11.70 -1.60 -3.59
C PRO A 350 11.79 -0.93 -2.21
N ASP A 351 12.79 -1.33 -1.44
CA ASP A 351 13.20 -0.72 -0.18
C ASP A 351 12.12 -0.66 0.91
N VAL A 352 11.16 -1.60 0.85
CA VAL A 352 10.07 -1.76 1.81
C VAL A 352 9.99 -3.21 2.25
N LYS A 353 9.83 -3.43 3.56
CA LYS A 353 9.60 -4.76 4.14
C LYS A 353 8.12 -5.14 4.05
N ASP A 354 7.63 -5.42 2.86
CA ASP A 354 6.23 -5.78 2.64
C ASP A 354 6.06 -6.73 1.45
N ILE A 355 5.44 -7.88 1.73
CA ILE A 355 5.18 -8.95 0.75
C ILE A 355 3.70 -9.09 0.39
N GLN A 356 2.84 -8.17 0.84
CA GLN A 356 1.40 -8.24 0.58
C GLN A 356 1.11 -8.26 -0.93
N ILE A 357 0.43 -9.32 -1.37
CA ILE A 357 0.07 -9.53 -2.78
C ILE A 357 1.30 -9.34 -3.70
N SER A 358 2.48 -9.78 -3.26
CA SER A 358 3.68 -9.69 -4.09
C SER A 358 3.57 -10.63 -5.29
N PRO A 359 3.81 -10.17 -6.52
CA PRO A 359 3.83 -11.04 -7.71
C PRO A 359 4.94 -12.09 -7.64
N ILE A 360 5.93 -11.88 -6.78
CA ILE A 360 7.04 -12.82 -6.60
C ILE A 360 6.57 -14.11 -5.91
N GLU A 361 5.55 -14.05 -5.05
CA GLU A 361 4.93 -15.25 -4.50
C GLU A 361 4.44 -16.17 -5.62
N LYS A 362 3.77 -15.62 -6.63
CA LYS A 362 3.29 -16.40 -7.77
C LYS A 362 4.45 -16.97 -8.62
N ILE A 363 5.51 -16.22 -8.80
CA ILE A 363 6.74 -16.72 -9.47
C ILE A 363 7.28 -17.93 -8.70
N ILE A 364 7.39 -17.83 -7.39
CA ILE A 364 7.89 -18.92 -6.53
C ILE A 364 6.99 -20.15 -6.61
N ASP A 365 5.67 -19.96 -6.60
CA ASP A 365 4.72 -21.06 -6.74
C ASP A 365 4.87 -21.79 -8.08
N ILE A 366 4.98 -21.03 -9.19
CA ILE A 366 5.19 -21.62 -10.52
C ILE A 366 6.52 -22.38 -10.57
N LEU A 367 7.58 -21.83 -10.00
CA LEU A 367 8.89 -22.51 -9.93
C LEU A 367 8.82 -23.82 -9.12
N LYS A 368 8.08 -23.82 -7.99
CA LYS A 368 7.83 -25.04 -7.19
C LYS A 368 7.06 -26.08 -7.99
N GLU A 369 5.97 -25.69 -8.65
CA GLU A 369 5.15 -26.57 -9.48
C GLU A 369 5.97 -27.23 -10.61
N LYS A 370 6.92 -26.48 -11.17
CA LYS A 370 7.84 -26.95 -12.24
C LYS A 370 9.06 -27.72 -11.70
N GLY A 371 9.17 -27.90 -10.38
CA GLY A 371 10.21 -28.71 -9.75
C GLY A 371 11.59 -28.08 -9.64
N ALA A 372 11.68 -26.76 -9.65
CA ALA A 372 12.93 -26.04 -9.43
C ALA A 372 13.37 -26.09 -7.96
N ASN A 373 14.68 -26.03 -7.72
CA ASN A 373 15.27 -25.80 -6.38
C ASN A 373 15.39 -24.29 -6.16
N ILE A 374 14.63 -23.73 -5.24
CA ILE A 374 14.49 -22.30 -5.08
C ILE A 374 15.30 -21.80 -3.90
N LEU A 375 16.12 -20.77 -4.13
CA LEU A 375 16.77 -19.96 -3.11
C LEU A 375 16.18 -18.55 -3.15
N ILE A 376 16.06 -17.92 -1.99
CA ILE A 376 15.54 -16.55 -1.86
C ILE A 376 16.53 -15.72 -1.08
N TYR A 377 16.81 -14.52 -1.59
CA TYR A 377 17.48 -13.47 -0.85
C TYR A 377 16.72 -12.16 -0.96
N ASP A 378 16.49 -11.52 0.18
CA ASP A 378 15.95 -10.18 0.26
C ASP A 378 16.57 -9.46 1.47
N PRO A 379 17.11 -8.24 1.31
CA PRO A 379 17.81 -7.53 2.40
C PRO A 379 16.92 -7.23 3.60
N TYR A 380 15.60 -7.19 3.42
CA TYR A 380 14.62 -6.93 4.49
C TYR A 380 14.11 -8.20 5.17
N PHE A 381 14.40 -9.38 4.61
CA PHE A 381 13.92 -10.68 5.10
C PHE A 381 15.06 -11.69 5.31
N LYS A 382 16.22 -11.23 5.76
CA LYS A 382 17.37 -12.12 6.04
C LYS A 382 17.04 -13.12 7.13
N ASN A 383 17.50 -14.36 6.97
CA ASN A 383 17.31 -15.46 7.95
C ASN A 383 15.87 -15.62 8.43
N SER A 384 14.92 -15.37 7.54
CA SER A 384 13.48 -15.47 7.77
C SER A 384 12.90 -16.65 6.98
N GLU A 385 11.60 -16.84 7.09
CA GLU A 385 10.84 -17.71 6.20
C GLU A 385 9.85 -16.87 5.39
N VAL A 386 9.93 -16.94 4.06
CA VAL A 386 9.05 -16.21 3.14
C VAL A 386 8.53 -17.18 2.10
N PHE A 387 7.22 -17.19 1.88
CA PHE A 387 6.53 -18.09 0.95
C PHE A 387 6.89 -19.58 1.16
N GLY A 388 7.10 -19.98 2.43
CA GLY A 388 7.46 -21.34 2.82
C GLY A 388 8.92 -21.71 2.51
N ILE A 389 9.79 -20.76 2.25
CA ILE A 389 11.22 -20.97 1.97
C ILE A 389 12.05 -20.15 2.94
N LYS A 390 13.08 -20.78 3.53
CA LYS A 390 14.05 -20.06 4.37
C LYS A 390 14.93 -19.17 3.50
N THR A 391 14.96 -17.88 3.83
CA THR A 391 15.75 -16.89 3.10
C THR A 391 17.24 -16.95 3.48
N LEU A 392 18.10 -16.61 2.53
CA LEU A 392 19.54 -16.53 2.74
C LEU A 392 19.93 -15.26 3.52
N ASP A 393 21.04 -15.34 4.23
CA ASP A 393 21.69 -14.17 4.83
C ASP A 393 22.56 -13.41 3.83
N ASP A 394 23.23 -14.17 2.94
CA ASP A 394 24.04 -13.68 1.82
C ASP A 394 23.84 -14.59 0.61
N PHE A 395 23.62 -14.01 -0.56
CA PHE A 395 23.42 -14.77 -1.80
C PHE A 395 24.71 -15.10 -2.55
N VAL A 396 25.78 -14.34 -2.31
CA VAL A 396 27.04 -14.45 -3.07
C VAL A 396 27.65 -15.85 -2.92
N GLN A 397 27.58 -16.43 -1.73
CA GLN A 397 28.12 -17.77 -1.45
C GLN A 397 27.46 -18.88 -2.26
N ASN A 398 26.24 -18.65 -2.76
CA ASN A 398 25.44 -19.63 -3.49
C ASN A 398 25.55 -19.49 -5.01
N LEU A 399 26.20 -18.45 -5.53
CA LEU A 399 26.26 -18.20 -6.98
C LEU A 399 26.83 -19.39 -7.77
N GLY A 400 27.80 -20.12 -7.22
CA GLY A 400 28.45 -21.25 -7.89
C GLY A 400 27.57 -22.48 -8.14
N ILE A 401 26.39 -22.56 -7.53
CA ILE A 401 25.43 -23.64 -7.75
C ILE A 401 24.25 -23.25 -8.62
N LEU A 402 24.11 -21.95 -8.95
CA LEU A 402 22.93 -21.43 -9.63
C LEU A 402 22.91 -21.77 -11.10
N ASP A 403 21.75 -22.19 -11.55
CA ASP A 403 21.41 -22.36 -12.96
C ASP A 403 20.69 -21.15 -13.55
N GLY A 404 20.14 -20.29 -12.70
CA GLY A 404 19.51 -19.03 -13.08
C GLY A 404 19.24 -18.12 -11.88
N LEU A 405 19.05 -16.84 -12.19
CA LEU A 405 18.76 -15.79 -11.24
C LEU A 405 17.62 -14.93 -11.75
N ILE A 406 16.63 -14.65 -10.90
CA ILE A 406 15.52 -13.73 -11.18
C ILE A 406 15.64 -12.52 -10.25
N ILE A 407 15.69 -11.31 -10.80
CA ILE A 407 15.57 -10.07 -10.03
C ILE A 407 14.09 -9.74 -9.95
N GLY A 408 13.49 -9.99 -8.79
CA GLY A 408 12.06 -9.79 -8.55
C GLY A 408 11.71 -8.38 -8.04
N THR A 409 12.58 -7.81 -7.18
CA THR A 409 12.38 -6.48 -6.59
C THR A 409 13.65 -5.66 -6.76
N ALA A 410 13.50 -4.39 -7.16
CA ALA A 410 14.62 -3.49 -7.43
C ALA A 410 15.12 -2.79 -6.16
N HIS A 411 15.50 -3.53 -5.11
CA HIS A 411 16.12 -2.93 -3.93
C HIS A 411 17.42 -2.22 -4.29
N LYS A 412 17.75 -1.13 -3.61
CA LYS A 412 18.98 -0.35 -3.83
C LYS A 412 20.23 -1.20 -3.79
N GLU A 413 20.26 -2.23 -2.93
CA GLU A 413 21.37 -3.16 -2.80
C GLU A 413 21.69 -3.85 -4.14
N PHE A 414 20.71 -4.14 -4.98
CA PHE A 414 20.89 -4.87 -6.24
C PHE A 414 21.37 -4.01 -7.41
N HIS A 415 21.25 -2.68 -7.32
CA HIS A 415 21.69 -1.76 -8.38
C HIS A 415 23.22 -1.76 -8.61
N ASN A 416 23.98 -2.25 -7.64
CA ASN A 416 25.44 -2.34 -7.72
C ASN A 416 25.96 -3.73 -8.15
N ILE A 417 25.06 -4.63 -8.57
CA ILE A 417 25.47 -5.96 -9.03
C ILE A 417 26.22 -5.82 -10.36
N ASP A 418 27.49 -6.26 -10.36
CA ASP A 418 28.33 -6.26 -11.54
C ASP A 418 28.03 -7.49 -12.43
N PRO A 419 27.65 -7.29 -13.71
CA PRO A 419 27.43 -8.39 -14.65
C PRO A 419 28.64 -9.33 -14.83
N GLU A 420 29.85 -8.78 -14.85
CA GLU A 420 31.07 -9.59 -14.99
C GLU A 420 31.30 -10.46 -13.75
N PHE A 421 31.03 -9.92 -12.57
CA PHE A 421 31.08 -10.69 -11.33
C PHE A 421 30.09 -11.85 -11.36
N LEU A 422 28.82 -11.61 -11.74
CA LEU A 422 27.83 -12.68 -11.89
C LEU A 422 28.31 -13.75 -12.88
N LYS A 423 28.76 -13.33 -14.04
CA LYS A 423 29.31 -14.25 -15.06
C LYS A 423 30.42 -15.13 -14.52
N SER A 424 31.35 -14.53 -13.75
CA SER A 424 32.50 -15.25 -13.21
C SER A 424 32.18 -16.25 -12.10
N LYS A 425 31.05 -16.03 -11.38
CA LYS A 425 30.69 -16.79 -10.19
C LYS A 425 29.54 -17.78 -10.40
N MET A 426 28.61 -17.49 -11.29
CA MET A 426 27.47 -18.36 -11.54
C MET A 426 27.87 -19.61 -12.33
N LYS A 427 27.26 -20.75 -11.98
CA LYS A 427 27.40 -22.00 -12.72
C LYS A 427 26.88 -21.83 -14.16
N ASN A 428 25.68 -21.32 -14.30
CA ASN A 428 25.09 -20.93 -15.57
C ASN A 428 24.67 -19.45 -15.49
N PRO A 429 25.19 -18.59 -16.38
CA PRO A 429 25.04 -17.14 -16.22
C PRO A 429 23.73 -16.63 -16.84
N ILE A 430 22.60 -17.16 -16.36
CA ILE A 430 21.24 -16.76 -16.77
C ILE A 430 20.69 -15.78 -15.75
N VAL A 431 20.26 -14.59 -16.21
CA VAL A 431 19.68 -13.53 -15.39
C VAL A 431 18.41 -13.03 -16.04
N ILE A 432 17.28 -13.20 -15.36
CA ILE A 432 16.00 -12.60 -15.73
C ILE A 432 15.79 -11.36 -14.88
N ASP A 433 15.93 -10.20 -15.46
CA ASP A 433 15.80 -8.92 -14.79
C ASP A 433 14.44 -8.28 -15.07
N SER A 434 13.49 -8.55 -14.22
CA SER A 434 12.12 -8.02 -14.35
C SER A 434 12.01 -6.52 -14.02
N LYS A 435 13.11 -5.89 -13.62
CA LYS A 435 13.14 -4.49 -13.15
C LYS A 435 14.08 -3.61 -13.96
N ASN A 436 14.80 -4.18 -14.91
CA ASN A 436 15.77 -3.48 -15.74
C ASN A 436 16.78 -2.65 -14.92
N ILE A 437 17.32 -3.25 -13.86
CA ILE A 437 18.31 -2.59 -12.99
C ILE A 437 19.75 -2.83 -13.45
N ILE A 438 19.99 -3.89 -14.21
CA ILE A 438 21.28 -4.18 -14.84
C ILE A 438 21.29 -3.58 -16.25
N ASP A 439 22.35 -2.88 -16.59
CA ASP A 439 22.52 -2.37 -17.97
C ASP A 439 22.58 -3.54 -18.96
N GLN A 440 21.64 -3.58 -19.90
CA GLN A 440 21.52 -4.65 -20.88
C GLN A 440 22.78 -4.80 -21.74
N HIS A 441 23.40 -3.69 -22.12
CA HIS A 441 24.63 -3.73 -22.95
C HIS A 441 25.80 -4.34 -22.17
N LEU A 442 25.96 -3.93 -20.90
CA LEU A 442 26.98 -4.49 -20.01
C LEU A 442 26.74 -5.97 -19.73
N ALA A 443 25.47 -6.35 -19.48
CA ALA A 443 25.08 -7.75 -19.26
C ALA A 443 25.47 -8.64 -20.47
N LYS A 444 25.10 -8.23 -21.67
CA LYS A 444 25.45 -8.95 -22.92
C LYS A 444 26.96 -8.97 -23.17
N LYS A 445 27.65 -7.84 -22.94
CA LYS A 445 29.11 -7.76 -23.09
C LYS A 445 29.84 -8.70 -22.12
N ALA A 446 29.37 -8.83 -20.90
CA ALA A 446 29.86 -9.78 -19.90
C ALA A 446 29.58 -11.25 -20.26
N GLY A 447 28.69 -11.52 -21.21
CA GLY A 447 28.30 -12.86 -21.64
C GLY A 447 27.24 -13.50 -20.76
N LEU A 448 26.38 -12.69 -20.14
CA LEU A 448 25.15 -13.18 -19.49
C LEU A 448 24.11 -13.53 -20.56
N ILE A 449 23.33 -14.56 -20.32
CA ILE A 449 22.04 -14.78 -20.97
C ILE A 449 21.03 -13.92 -20.21
N TYR A 450 20.67 -12.78 -20.82
CA TYR A 450 19.97 -11.72 -20.12
C TYR A 450 18.70 -11.30 -20.89
#